data_fa5f7de4c77f315138d382a977a2ddd6
#
_entry.id   fa5f7de4c77f315138d382a977a2ddd6
#
_cell.length_a   1.000
_cell.length_b   1.000
_cell.length_c   1.000
_cell.angle_alpha   90.00
_cell.angle_beta   90.00
_cell.angle_gamma   90.00
#
_symmetry.space_group_name_H-M   'P 1'
#
loop_
_entity.id
_entity.type
_entity.pdbx_description
1 polymer ?
#
loop_
_entity_poly.entity_id
_entity_poly.type
_entity_poly.pdbx_seq_one_letter_code
_entity_poly.pdbx_strand_id
1 'polypeptide(L)'
;MKRTTITKKTIKTAALILTAMLMMCGCSANNDTKADTSSAAGTEKAADISAEELLADISHDNLDGRLSKGDGKYDKNAAQFYETGFANILDGAILYNENGGYPDEVSAVKFDEGIDGQELLKQRLESRTATFRDYRPEELPKLENAKIFNAGGFDILIISDDADNIEKQLKEKLS
;
A
#
# COMPACT_ATOMS: atom_id res chain seq x y z
N MET A 1 -27.49 -39.48 15.64
CA MET A 1 -27.07 -39.56 14.21
C MET A 1 -28.06 -38.77 13.37
N LYS A 2 -27.67 -37.55 12.94
CA LYS A 2 -28.43 -36.76 11.94
C LYS A 2 -27.43 -36.34 10.85
N ARG A 3 -27.64 -36.89 9.65
CA ARG A 3 -26.83 -36.57 8.46
C ARG A 3 -27.39 -35.29 7.84
N THR A 4 -26.56 -34.27 7.68
CA THR A 4 -26.90 -33.05 6.97
C THR A 4 -26.43 -33.17 5.51
N THR A 5 -27.37 -33.11 4.61
CA THR A 5 -27.19 -33.26 3.15
C THR A 5 -26.74 -31.91 2.57
N ILE A 6 -25.57 -31.86 1.92
CA ILE A 6 -25.05 -30.69 1.22
C ILE A 6 -25.63 -30.64 -0.18
N THR A 7 -26.44 -29.64 -0.48
CA THR A 7 -27.01 -29.36 -1.80
C THR A 7 -25.99 -28.61 -2.68
N LYS A 8 -25.55 -29.26 -3.76
CA LYS A 8 -24.72 -28.63 -4.80
C LYS A 8 -25.60 -27.74 -5.69
N LYS A 9 -25.29 -26.42 -5.70
CA LYS A 9 -25.93 -25.45 -6.58
C LYS A 9 -25.09 -25.29 -7.84
N THR A 10 -25.59 -25.84 -8.94
CA THR A 10 -25.04 -25.71 -10.30
C THR A 10 -25.33 -24.33 -10.85
N ILE A 11 -24.29 -23.60 -11.23
CA ILE A 11 -24.39 -22.31 -11.95
C ILE A 11 -24.30 -22.64 -13.45
N LYS A 12 -25.35 -22.27 -14.18
CA LYS A 12 -25.44 -22.40 -15.63
C LYS A 12 -24.71 -21.25 -16.32
N THR A 13 -23.79 -21.60 -17.18
CA THR A 13 -23.17 -20.77 -18.22
C THR A 13 -24.22 -20.30 -19.24
N ALA A 14 -24.17 -19.03 -19.60
CA ALA A 14 -24.81 -18.50 -20.80
C ALA A 14 -23.75 -17.76 -21.63
N ALA A 15 -23.66 -18.18 -22.87
CA ALA A 15 -22.66 -17.77 -23.85
C ALA A 15 -23.17 -16.66 -24.78
N LEU A 16 -22.22 -16.01 -25.43
CA LEU A 16 -22.26 -15.34 -26.75
C LEU A 16 -23.11 -14.06 -26.89
N ILE A 17 -22.46 -12.96 -27.34
CA ILE A 17 -22.70 -12.41 -28.68
C ILE A 17 -21.48 -11.59 -29.14
N LEU A 18 -20.96 -12.01 -30.28
CA LEU A 18 -19.93 -11.39 -31.10
C LEU A 18 -20.59 -10.32 -31.99
N THR A 19 -20.06 -9.10 -32.03
CA THR A 19 -20.35 -8.15 -33.12
C THR A 19 -19.10 -7.40 -33.51
N ALA A 20 -18.57 -7.78 -34.67
CA ALA A 20 -17.55 -7.03 -35.38
C ALA A 20 -18.21 -5.90 -36.19
N MET A 21 -17.60 -4.71 -36.18
CA MET A 21 -17.86 -3.70 -37.21
C MET A 21 -16.56 -2.98 -37.54
N LEU A 22 -16.06 -3.30 -38.75
CA LEU A 22 -15.08 -2.51 -39.51
C LEU A 22 -15.79 -1.29 -40.16
N MET A 23 -15.11 -0.16 -40.20
CA MET A 23 -15.05 0.74 -41.37
C MET A 23 -14.09 1.91 -41.09
N MET A 24 -13.00 1.95 -41.78
CA MET A 24 -12.62 2.73 -43.01
C MET A 24 -12.16 4.17 -42.72
N CYS A 25 -10.87 4.35 -42.86
CA CYS A 25 -10.15 5.14 -43.87
C CYS A 25 -10.64 6.59 -44.10
N GLY A 26 -9.74 7.54 -43.87
CA GLY A 26 -9.87 8.94 -44.32
C GLY A 26 -8.59 9.71 -44.07
N CYS A 27 -7.66 9.67 -45.01
CA CYS A 27 -6.58 10.69 -45.12
C CYS A 27 -7.15 12.00 -45.67
N SER A 28 -6.85 13.13 -45.07
CA SER A 28 -6.60 14.37 -45.81
C SER A 28 -5.82 15.39 -44.96
N ALA A 29 -4.96 16.11 -45.64
CA ALA A 29 -3.92 16.97 -45.12
C ALA A 29 -4.41 18.42 -44.88
N ASN A 30 -3.57 19.10 -44.06
CA ASN A 30 -3.30 20.54 -43.96
C ASN A 30 -4.30 21.46 -43.23
N ASN A 31 -3.91 22.12 -42.22
CA ASN A 31 -3.33 23.46 -42.05
C ASN A 31 -3.56 23.99 -40.62
N ASP A 32 -2.48 24.50 -40.08
CA ASP A 32 -2.32 25.51 -39.04
C ASP A 32 -3.56 26.09 -38.33
N THR A 33 -3.63 25.93 -37.02
CA THR A 33 -3.83 27.04 -36.06
C THR A 33 -3.51 26.62 -34.64
N LYS A 34 -2.64 27.37 -33.99
CA LYS A 34 -2.25 27.39 -32.61
C LYS A 34 -3.44 27.58 -31.68
N ALA A 35 -3.62 26.72 -30.71
CA ALA A 35 -4.22 27.06 -29.41
C ALA A 35 -3.80 26.06 -28.37
N ASP A 36 -3.14 26.57 -27.33
CA ASP A 36 -2.76 25.94 -26.11
C ASP A 36 -3.93 25.22 -25.45
N THR A 37 -3.68 24.03 -24.97
CA THR A 37 -3.89 23.55 -23.58
C THR A 37 -3.62 22.06 -23.56
N SER A 38 -2.36 21.71 -23.49
CA SER A 38 -1.97 20.34 -23.09
C SER A 38 -1.79 20.32 -21.60
N SER A 39 -2.82 19.92 -20.89
CA SER A 39 -2.63 19.33 -19.58
C SER A 39 -2.23 17.87 -19.82
N ALA A 40 -0.97 17.67 -20.16
CA ALA A 40 -0.34 16.38 -20.03
C ALA A 40 -0.16 16.15 -18.54
N ALA A 41 -1.03 15.32 -17.95
CA ALA A 41 -0.69 14.63 -16.71
C ALA A 41 0.57 13.84 -17.02
N GLY A 42 1.71 14.35 -16.57
CA GLY A 42 2.97 13.64 -16.60
C GLY A 42 2.78 12.36 -15.78
N THR A 43 2.81 11.23 -16.46
CA THR A 43 3.09 9.97 -15.81
C THR A 43 4.56 10.05 -15.41
N GLU A 44 4.83 10.57 -14.23
CA GLU A 44 6.16 10.45 -13.62
C GLU A 44 6.43 8.96 -13.52
N LYS A 45 7.50 8.55 -14.19
CA LYS A 45 8.04 7.21 -14.10
C LYS A 45 8.45 7.04 -12.63
N ALA A 46 7.60 6.39 -11.83
CA ALA A 46 7.96 6.01 -10.47
C ALA A 46 9.35 5.37 -10.52
N ALA A 47 10.27 5.86 -9.70
CA ALA A 47 11.59 5.25 -9.57
C ALA A 47 11.37 3.76 -9.27
N ASP A 48 12.12 2.89 -9.94
CA ASP A 48 12.07 1.43 -9.74
C ASP A 48 12.84 1.09 -8.45
N ILE A 49 12.36 1.69 -7.34
CA ILE A 49 12.92 1.55 -6.00
C ILE A 49 12.15 0.47 -5.25
N SER A 50 12.86 -0.40 -4.54
CA SER A 50 12.25 -1.36 -3.63
C SER A 50 11.80 -0.71 -2.31
N ALA A 51 10.86 -1.36 -1.59
CA ALA A 51 10.43 -0.91 -0.27
C ALA A 51 11.61 -0.85 0.72
N GLU A 52 12.53 -1.80 0.64
CA GLU A 52 13.73 -1.84 1.49
C GLU A 52 14.65 -0.63 1.23
N GLU A 53 14.92 -0.32 -0.05
CA GLU A 53 15.73 0.84 -0.43
C GLU A 53 15.05 2.16 -0.08
N LEU A 54 13.71 2.22 -0.23
CA LEU A 54 12.93 3.39 0.14
C LEU A 54 13.11 3.73 1.63
N LEU A 55 13.08 2.73 2.50
CA LEU A 55 13.23 2.90 3.95
C LEU A 55 14.69 2.87 4.45
N ALA A 56 15.69 2.68 3.57
CA ALA A 56 17.08 2.44 3.97
C ALA A 56 17.69 3.54 4.85
N ASP A 57 17.40 4.81 4.53
CA ASP A 57 17.97 5.96 5.24
C ASP A 57 17.09 6.51 6.37
N ILE A 58 15.91 5.92 6.58
CA ILE A 58 15.04 6.31 7.69
C ILE A 58 15.63 5.74 8.98
N SER A 59 15.87 6.63 9.93
CA SER A 59 16.41 6.30 11.25
C SER A 59 15.75 7.16 12.31
N HIS A 60 15.32 6.54 13.39
CA HIS A 60 14.72 7.18 14.56
C HIS A 60 14.95 6.29 15.79
N ASP A 61 15.01 6.88 16.98
CA ASP A 61 15.42 6.18 18.22
C ASP A 61 14.63 4.91 18.53
N ASN A 62 13.34 4.86 18.16
CA ASN A 62 12.46 3.72 18.42
C ASN A 62 12.22 2.82 17.19
N LEU A 63 12.94 3.04 16.09
CA LEU A 63 12.86 2.23 14.86
C LEU A 63 14.11 1.34 14.75
N ASP A 64 14.32 0.46 15.73
CA ASP A 64 15.49 -0.41 15.88
C ASP A 64 15.34 -1.77 15.19
N GLY A 65 14.12 -2.17 14.84
CA GLY A 65 13.81 -3.36 14.05
C GLY A 65 13.57 -3.05 12.57
N ARG A 66 14.02 -3.94 11.68
CA ARG A 66 13.79 -3.84 10.23
C ARG A 66 13.45 -5.21 9.67
N LEU A 67 12.42 -5.27 8.83
CA LEU A 67 12.05 -6.46 8.06
C LEU A 67 11.67 -6.03 6.64
N SER A 68 11.94 -6.87 5.66
CA SER A 68 11.55 -6.67 4.26
C SER A 68 11.02 -7.96 3.64
N LYS A 69 10.29 -7.85 2.54
CA LYS A 69 9.81 -9.00 1.78
C LYS A 69 10.98 -9.87 1.34
N GLY A 70 10.86 -11.17 1.57
CA GLY A 70 11.94 -12.14 1.42
C GLY A 70 12.61 -12.52 2.74
N ASP A 71 12.48 -11.72 3.79
CA ASP A 71 12.82 -12.15 5.13
C ASP A 71 11.78 -13.13 5.66
N GLY A 72 12.23 -14.27 6.16
CA GLY A 72 11.31 -15.28 6.68
C GLY A 72 10.45 -14.82 7.87
N LYS A 73 10.87 -13.76 8.60
CA LYS A 73 10.05 -13.13 9.64
C LYS A 73 8.99 -12.22 9.02
N TYR A 74 9.34 -11.39 8.03
CA TYR A 74 8.38 -10.55 7.32
C TYR A 74 7.29 -11.42 6.67
N ASP A 75 7.71 -12.41 5.88
CA ASP A 75 6.82 -13.26 5.10
C ASP A 75 5.80 -14.01 5.99
N LYS A 76 6.21 -14.42 7.20
CA LYS A 76 5.33 -15.07 8.16
C LYS A 76 4.34 -14.12 8.83
N ASN A 77 4.72 -12.86 9.03
CA ASN A 77 3.95 -11.91 9.82
C ASN A 77 3.18 -10.89 8.97
N ALA A 78 3.53 -10.73 7.69
CA ALA A 78 2.93 -9.73 6.81
C ALA A 78 1.40 -9.88 6.71
N ALA A 79 0.89 -11.11 6.65
CA ALA A 79 -0.55 -11.36 6.64
C ALA A 79 -1.25 -10.90 7.94
N GLN A 80 -0.55 -10.94 9.06
CA GLN A 80 -1.07 -10.46 10.35
C GLN A 80 -0.95 -8.93 10.48
N PHE A 81 0.12 -8.34 9.89
CA PHE A 81 0.30 -6.90 9.92
C PHE A 81 -0.78 -6.17 9.14
N TYR A 82 -1.18 -6.71 7.99
CA TYR A 82 -2.07 -6.02 7.05
C TYR A 82 -3.41 -6.73 6.83
N GLU A 83 -3.72 -7.77 7.61
CA GLU A 83 -4.97 -8.56 7.52
C GLU A 83 -5.30 -9.03 6.09
N THR A 84 -4.26 -9.30 5.29
CA THR A 84 -4.39 -9.80 3.92
C THR A 84 -3.49 -11.00 3.67
N GLY A 85 -3.76 -11.77 2.60
CA GLY A 85 -2.89 -12.89 2.21
C GLY A 85 -1.51 -12.38 1.77
N PHE A 86 -0.44 -13.04 2.19
CA PHE A 86 0.94 -12.69 1.79
C PHE A 86 1.11 -12.63 0.27
N ALA A 87 0.39 -13.46 -0.48
CA ALA A 87 0.41 -13.44 -1.95
C ALA A 87 -0.05 -12.11 -2.56
N ASN A 88 -0.82 -11.32 -1.82
CA ASN A 88 -1.30 -10.00 -2.26
C ASN A 88 -0.29 -8.87 -2.01
N ILE A 89 0.87 -9.17 -1.44
CA ILE A 89 1.95 -8.21 -1.19
C ILE A 89 3.01 -8.40 -2.26
N LEU A 90 3.14 -7.43 -3.17
CA LEU A 90 4.12 -7.46 -4.27
C LEU A 90 5.52 -7.10 -3.77
N ASP A 91 5.60 -6.07 -2.91
CA ASP A 91 6.83 -5.62 -2.26
C ASP A 91 6.48 -5.01 -0.90
N GLY A 92 7.41 -4.98 0.04
CA GLY A 92 7.13 -4.40 1.34
C GLY A 92 8.32 -4.41 2.29
N ALA A 93 8.41 -3.34 3.09
CA ALA A 93 9.35 -3.24 4.20
C ALA A 93 8.69 -2.52 5.39
N ILE A 94 9.17 -2.82 6.57
CA ILE A 94 8.73 -2.22 7.83
C ILE A 94 9.93 -1.93 8.71
N LEU A 95 9.97 -0.71 9.24
CA LEU A 95 10.77 -0.33 10.40
C LEU A 95 9.84 -0.31 11.61
N TYR A 96 10.28 -0.82 12.73
CA TYR A 96 9.42 -0.96 13.91
C TYR A 96 10.24 -0.98 15.19
N ASN A 97 9.57 -0.82 16.33
CA ASN A 97 10.21 -1.01 17.62
C ASN A 97 10.32 -2.50 17.96
N GLU A 98 11.54 -3.06 17.96
CA GLU A 98 11.79 -4.51 18.04
C GLU A 98 11.30 -5.12 19.36
N ASN A 99 11.43 -4.40 20.46
CA ASN A 99 10.96 -4.89 21.77
C ASN A 99 9.46 -4.65 22.03
N GLY A 100 8.77 -3.96 21.11
CA GLY A 100 7.33 -3.70 21.20
C GLY A 100 6.90 -2.70 22.25
N GLY A 101 7.84 -2.03 22.92
CA GLY A 101 7.57 -1.06 23.98
C GLY A 101 7.01 0.28 23.46
N TYR A 102 7.19 0.58 22.19
CA TYR A 102 6.73 1.81 21.53
C TYR A 102 5.91 1.52 20.29
N PRO A 103 4.95 2.39 19.90
CA PRO A 103 4.14 2.18 18.71
C PRO A 103 4.87 2.49 17.40
N ASP A 104 6.07 3.04 17.46
CA ASP A 104 6.82 3.56 16.33
C ASP A 104 6.92 2.51 15.22
N GLU A 105 6.49 2.91 14.02
CA GLU A 105 6.43 2.06 12.84
C GLU A 105 6.50 2.92 11.57
N VAL A 106 7.29 2.50 10.57
CA VAL A 106 7.23 3.01 9.21
C VAL A 106 7.09 1.82 8.27
N SER A 107 5.96 1.71 7.62
CA SER A 107 5.67 0.66 6.65
C SER A 107 5.55 1.25 5.25
N ALA A 108 6.18 0.62 4.26
CA ALA A 108 5.99 0.89 2.84
C ALA A 108 5.65 -0.42 2.14
N VAL A 109 4.47 -0.51 1.51
CA VAL A 109 3.94 -1.76 0.94
C VAL A 109 3.34 -1.50 -0.43
N LYS A 110 3.70 -2.34 -1.40
CA LYS A 110 2.99 -2.46 -2.69
C LYS A 110 2.06 -3.66 -2.62
N PHE A 111 0.77 -3.43 -2.76
CA PHE A 111 -0.22 -4.49 -2.84
C PHE A 111 -0.57 -4.83 -4.29
N ASP A 112 -1.15 -6.00 -4.49
CA ASP A 112 -1.67 -6.44 -5.79
C ASP A 112 -2.91 -5.61 -6.19
N GLU A 113 -3.20 -5.57 -7.50
CA GLU A 113 -4.37 -4.88 -8.03
C GLU A 113 -5.66 -5.37 -7.35
N GLY A 114 -6.52 -4.42 -6.97
CA GLY A 114 -7.79 -4.71 -6.31
C GLY A 114 -7.71 -4.77 -4.78
N ILE A 115 -6.53 -4.59 -4.18
CA ILE A 115 -6.37 -4.43 -2.74
C ILE A 115 -6.36 -2.93 -2.38
N ASP A 116 -7.22 -2.53 -1.47
CA ASP A 116 -7.19 -1.18 -0.87
C ASP A 116 -6.13 -1.15 0.25
N GLY A 117 -4.88 -0.87 -0.14
CA GLY A 117 -3.76 -0.87 0.79
C GLY A 117 -3.88 0.22 1.85
N GLN A 118 -4.44 1.38 1.52
CA GLN A 118 -4.65 2.43 2.51
C GLN A 118 -5.66 2.03 3.58
N GLU A 119 -6.71 1.29 3.20
CA GLU A 119 -7.68 0.78 4.17
C GLU A 119 -7.03 -0.27 5.10
N LEU A 120 -6.18 -1.15 4.56
CA LEU A 120 -5.42 -2.11 5.38
C LEU A 120 -4.47 -1.42 6.37
N LEU A 121 -3.79 -0.35 5.94
CA LEU A 121 -2.93 0.43 6.83
C LEU A 121 -3.71 1.21 7.90
N LYS A 122 -4.94 1.66 7.61
CA LYS A 122 -5.84 2.24 8.63
C LYS A 122 -6.24 1.20 9.68
N GLN A 123 -6.63 0.00 9.25
CA GLN A 123 -6.95 -1.10 10.16
C GLN A 123 -5.73 -1.46 11.04
N ARG A 124 -4.53 -1.46 10.45
CA ARG A 124 -3.28 -1.61 11.19
C ARG A 124 -3.12 -0.54 12.26
N LEU A 125 -3.30 0.74 11.90
CA LEU A 125 -3.22 1.88 12.83
C LEU A 125 -4.27 1.78 13.95
N GLU A 126 -5.51 1.41 13.62
CA GLU A 126 -6.58 1.21 14.61
C GLU A 126 -6.23 0.11 15.62
N SER A 127 -5.72 -1.03 15.13
CA SER A 127 -5.28 -2.14 15.98
C SER A 127 -4.14 -1.72 16.91
N ARG A 128 -3.15 -0.98 16.39
CA ARG A 128 -2.05 -0.42 17.20
C ARG A 128 -2.58 0.55 18.24
N THR A 129 -3.48 1.46 17.85
CA THR A 129 -4.10 2.44 18.76
C THR A 129 -4.86 1.77 19.89
N ALA A 130 -5.63 0.72 19.58
CA ALA A 130 -6.34 -0.06 20.61
C ALA A 130 -5.35 -0.69 21.61
N THR A 131 -4.27 -1.29 21.12
CA THR A 131 -3.24 -1.91 21.96
C THR A 131 -2.58 -0.90 22.90
N PHE A 132 -2.15 0.25 22.36
CA PHE A 132 -1.42 1.25 23.15
C PHE A 132 -2.31 2.06 24.08
N ARG A 133 -3.60 2.18 23.80
CA ARG A 133 -4.57 2.82 24.71
C ARG A 133 -4.58 2.15 26.08
N ASP A 134 -4.46 0.83 26.12
CA ASP A 134 -4.49 0.07 27.36
C ASP A 134 -3.11 -0.15 27.96
N TYR A 135 -2.07 -0.18 27.10
CA TYR A 135 -0.72 -0.56 27.52
C TYR A 135 0.16 0.65 27.86
N ARG A 136 0.16 1.69 27.02
CA ARG A 136 0.96 2.91 27.16
C ARG A 136 0.20 4.13 26.60
N PRO A 137 -0.79 4.65 27.32
CA PRO A 137 -1.62 5.75 26.84
C PRO A 137 -0.84 7.04 26.57
N GLU A 138 0.36 7.22 27.16
CA GLU A 138 1.25 8.33 26.87
C GLU A 138 1.79 8.35 25.43
N GLU A 139 1.73 7.23 24.71
CA GLU A 139 2.15 7.11 23.31
C GLU A 139 1.02 7.42 22.29
N LEU A 140 -0.22 7.58 22.75
CA LEU A 140 -1.36 7.86 21.87
C LEU A 140 -1.16 9.07 20.95
N PRO A 141 -0.50 10.17 21.36
CA PRO A 141 -0.27 11.30 20.46
C PRO A 141 0.48 10.94 19.17
N LYS A 142 1.39 9.94 19.18
CA LYS A 142 2.07 9.46 17.96
C LYS A 142 1.09 8.77 17.01
N LEU A 143 0.18 7.96 17.55
CA LEU A 143 -0.83 7.23 16.79
C LEU A 143 -1.91 8.17 16.22
N GLU A 144 -2.30 9.19 16.98
CA GLU A 144 -3.25 10.22 16.55
C GLU A 144 -2.68 11.11 15.43
N ASN A 145 -1.35 11.33 15.41
CA ASN A 145 -0.65 12.11 14.40
C ASN A 145 -0.04 11.25 13.28
N ALA A 146 -0.32 9.95 13.24
CA ALA A 146 0.18 9.05 12.21
C ALA A 146 -0.21 9.51 10.79
N LYS A 147 0.65 9.20 9.82
CA LYS A 147 0.42 9.52 8.41
C LYS A 147 0.13 8.26 7.62
N ILE A 148 -0.89 8.32 6.76
CA ILE A 148 -1.17 7.29 5.76
C ILE A 148 -1.34 7.98 4.41
N PHE A 149 -0.55 7.57 3.42
CA PHE A 149 -0.61 8.12 2.07
C PHE A 149 -0.10 7.12 1.03
N ASN A 150 -0.39 7.39 -0.24
CA ASN A 150 0.18 6.65 -1.37
C ASN A 150 1.19 7.55 -2.09
N ALA A 151 2.37 6.99 -2.42
CA ALA A 151 3.38 7.65 -3.24
C ALA A 151 4.26 6.60 -3.93
N GLY A 152 4.61 6.82 -5.21
CA GLY A 152 5.46 5.92 -6.00
C GLY A 152 4.93 4.48 -6.10
N GLY A 153 3.61 4.29 -5.97
CA GLY A 153 2.98 2.97 -5.96
C GLY A 153 3.08 2.22 -4.64
N PHE A 154 3.59 2.85 -3.58
CA PHE A 154 3.55 2.31 -2.22
C PHE A 154 2.41 2.93 -1.41
N ASP A 155 1.72 2.11 -0.64
CA ASP A 155 0.92 2.55 0.49
C ASP A 155 1.84 2.63 1.71
N ILE A 156 1.85 3.78 2.38
CA ILE A 156 2.81 4.12 3.43
C ILE A 156 2.07 4.47 4.72
N LEU A 157 2.51 3.88 5.84
CA LEU A 157 2.11 4.24 7.19
C LEU A 157 3.33 4.73 7.97
N ILE A 158 3.18 5.85 8.67
CA ILE A 158 4.20 6.39 9.59
C ILE A 158 3.56 6.63 10.95
N ILE A 159 4.07 5.99 11.97
CA ILE A 159 3.77 6.22 13.39
C ILE A 159 5.06 6.64 14.06
N SER A 160 5.22 7.91 14.33
CA SER A 160 6.43 8.47 14.96
C SER A 160 6.13 9.88 15.46
N ASP A 161 6.89 10.36 16.43
CA ASP A 161 6.88 11.77 16.82
C ASP A 161 7.57 12.68 15.78
N ASP A 162 8.34 12.11 14.84
CA ASP A 162 8.96 12.80 13.69
C ASP A 162 8.25 12.48 12.35
N ALA A 163 6.96 12.17 12.38
CA ALA A 163 6.22 11.69 11.21
C ALA A 163 6.25 12.67 10.02
N ASP A 164 6.18 13.98 10.26
CA ASP A 164 6.21 15.00 9.21
C ASP A 164 7.55 15.05 8.45
N ASN A 165 8.67 14.88 9.15
CA ASN A 165 9.99 14.87 8.53
C ASN A 165 10.22 13.54 7.76
N ILE A 166 9.80 12.41 8.32
CA ILE A 166 9.87 11.11 7.65
C ILE A 166 9.02 11.13 6.36
N GLU A 167 7.79 11.65 6.42
CA GLU A 167 6.93 11.81 5.25
C GLU A 167 7.62 12.62 4.14
N LYS A 168 8.23 13.75 4.50
CA LYS A 168 8.96 14.59 3.56
C LYS A 168 10.12 13.83 2.91
N GLN A 169 10.95 13.13 3.69
CA GLN A 169 12.07 12.34 3.17
C GLN A 169 11.61 11.26 2.18
N LEU A 170 10.52 10.54 2.50
CA LEU A 170 9.98 9.50 1.62
C LEU A 170 9.43 10.08 0.32
N LYS A 171 8.71 11.20 0.38
CA LYS A 171 8.20 11.89 -0.82
C LYS A 171 9.33 12.42 -1.71
N GLU A 172 10.41 12.94 -1.12
CA GLU A 172 11.58 13.39 -1.87
C GLU A 172 12.30 12.24 -2.60
N LYS A 173 12.34 11.05 -2.02
CA LYS A 173 12.90 9.85 -2.66
C LYS A 173 12.03 9.29 -3.80
N LEU A 174 10.73 9.56 -3.77
CA LEU A 174 9.74 9.04 -4.73
C LEU A 174 9.37 10.05 -5.82
N SER A 175 9.96 11.27 -5.79
CA SER A 175 9.70 12.37 -6.75
C SER A 175 10.55 12.33 -8.02
#